data_dd6c459f7cb366372a247bb1cbb54fea
#
_entry.id   dd6c459f7cb366372a247bb1cbb54fea
#
_cell.length_a   1.000
_cell.length_b   1.000
_cell.length_c   1.000
_cell.angle_alpha   90.00
_cell.angle_beta   90.00
_cell.angle_gamma   90.00
#
_symmetry.space_group_name_H-M   'P 1'
#
loop_
_entity.id
_entity.type
_entity.pdbx_description
1 polymer ?
#
loop_
_entity_poly.entity_id
_entity_poly.type
_entity_poly.pdbx_seq_one_letter_code
_entity_poly.pdbx_strand_id
1 'polypeptide(L)'
;MEQKKALNRKKLKVILVICIVMIVTVGISLVAYIHHVDAVTLGRKVSVYRLDVSKLTVEEAQQKISEAFQNKTITFHEDGKDVYNVSMEQLGYSLDQDILKSALEILKQERSGTFKLFASQRDYKIDYQIIRDEAQEQAALSADHFDEKDRTEPTDAHIRYSKKKQKYVLVKQVSGNQIDENRLLSYVEETLDKDFETELLTSDVKMELNEEVYRQPDIEESGEMKQKVKKLNSLLKKYRSTTVSYLFGEETQVLDSDTISSWLQIKNSGISIDKDAAADYISNMANKYNTIYVPRTFHTSLGTDVTVSDNEYGYRIDQDAELTQLLEDLKSGENVSREPVYSSSGMKRNGTDDLAGSYIEVSLDSQHLWLYKDGALVTETDIVSGAPTPERETYRGAWPIAYKASPFTLSSEEYGYAETVKYWMPFVYGQGLHDASWQSAFGGNRYKTGHGSHGCINLPEDQAALIYNTIDGGYPIIIY
;
A
#
# COMPACT_ATOMS: atom_id res chain seq x y z
N MET A 1 -35.05 -122.43 -9.39
CA MET A 1 -34.08 -121.28 -9.22
C MET A 1 -34.38 -120.21 -10.30
N GLU A 2 -34.81 -120.57 -11.46
CA GLU A 2 -35.07 -119.61 -12.60
C GLU A 2 -36.27 -118.73 -12.40
N GLN A 3 -37.37 -119.21 -11.81
CA GLN A 3 -38.57 -118.41 -11.59
C GLN A 3 -38.36 -117.23 -10.60
N LYS A 4 -37.49 -117.47 -9.58
CA LYS A 4 -37.08 -116.34 -8.67
C LYS A 4 -36.18 -115.30 -9.32
N LYS A 5 -35.31 -115.69 -10.27
CA LYS A 5 -34.51 -114.75 -11.06
C LYS A 5 -35.35 -113.95 -12.00
N ALA A 6 -36.37 -114.55 -12.67
CA ALA A 6 -37.31 -113.85 -13.56
C ALA A 6 -38.19 -112.86 -12.81
N LEU A 7 -38.63 -113.16 -11.58
CA LEU A 7 -39.46 -112.22 -10.75
C LEU A 7 -38.66 -111.05 -10.25
N ASN A 8 -37.36 -111.29 -9.83
CA ASN A 8 -36.47 -110.25 -9.46
C ASN A 8 -36.11 -109.31 -10.64
N ARG A 9 -35.93 -109.84 -11.85
CA ARG A 9 -35.71 -109.00 -13.03
C ARG A 9 -36.92 -108.14 -13.37
N LYS A 10 -38.15 -108.70 -13.19
CA LYS A 10 -39.37 -107.89 -13.40
C LYS A 10 -39.52 -106.75 -12.32
N LYS A 11 -39.22 -107.08 -11.06
CA LYS A 11 -39.22 -106.08 -9.97
C LYS A 11 -38.20 -105.02 -10.20
N LEU A 12 -37.00 -105.38 -10.64
CA LEU A 12 -35.89 -104.48 -10.97
C LEU A 12 -36.24 -103.52 -12.12
N LYS A 13 -36.94 -104.08 -13.20
CA LYS A 13 -37.44 -103.24 -14.31
C LYS A 13 -38.48 -102.26 -13.85
N VAL A 14 -39.42 -102.69 -13.00
CA VAL A 14 -40.50 -101.83 -12.46
C VAL A 14 -39.86 -100.75 -11.57
N ILE A 15 -38.92 -101.07 -10.76
CA ILE A 15 -38.18 -100.06 -9.93
C ILE A 15 -37.41 -99.07 -10.84
N LEU A 16 -36.77 -99.57 -11.88
CA LEU A 16 -36.04 -98.73 -12.84
C LEU A 16 -37.00 -97.80 -13.59
N VAL A 17 -38.15 -98.28 -13.99
CA VAL A 17 -39.21 -97.43 -14.65
C VAL A 17 -39.77 -96.42 -13.67
N ILE A 18 -40.04 -96.75 -12.41
CA ILE A 18 -40.44 -95.81 -11.34
C ILE A 18 -39.36 -94.74 -11.13
N CYS A 19 -38.11 -95.16 -11.04
CA CYS A 19 -36.99 -94.24 -10.91
C CYS A 19 -36.90 -93.28 -12.13
N ILE A 20 -37.02 -93.80 -13.33
CA ILE A 20 -37.03 -92.96 -14.56
C ILE A 20 -38.21 -92.01 -14.56
N VAL A 21 -39.44 -92.49 -14.22
CA VAL A 21 -40.64 -91.61 -14.12
C VAL A 21 -40.41 -90.51 -13.03
N MET A 22 -39.89 -90.89 -11.87
CA MET A 22 -39.56 -89.90 -10.82
C MET A 22 -38.53 -88.87 -11.31
N ILE A 23 -37.48 -89.32 -11.99
CA ILE A 23 -36.43 -88.41 -12.53
C ILE A 23 -37.06 -87.49 -13.58
N VAL A 24 -37.91 -88.01 -14.48
CA VAL A 24 -38.61 -87.22 -15.49
C VAL A 24 -39.60 -86.20 -14.85
N THR A 25 -40.39 -86.68 -13.84
CA THR A 25 -41.33 -85.75 -13.13
C THR A 25 -40.62 -84.71 -12.34
N VAL A 26 -39.52 -85.02 -11.66
CA VAL A 26 -38.67 -84.04 -10.97
C VAL A 26 -38.04 -83.08 -12.00
N GLY A 27 -37.58 -83.62 -13.14
CA GLY A 27 -37.06 -82.81 -14.22
C GLY A 27 -38.10 -81.82 -14.80
N ILE A 28 -39.32 -82.30 -15.07
CA ILE A 28 -40.41 -81.43 -15.59
C ILE A 28 -40.80 -80.36 -14.52
N SER A 29 -40.89 -80.77 -13.25
CA SER A 29 -41.21 -79.85 -12.18
C SER A 29 -40.14 -78.79 -11.98
N LEU A 30 -38.89 -79.18 -12.10
CA LEU A 30 -37.74 -78.27 -12.04
C LEU A 30 -37.76 -77.28 -13.25
N VAL A 31 -38.04 -77.78 -14.45
CA VAL A 31 -38.15 -76.95 -15.63
C VAL A 31 -39.34 -76.01 -15.51
N ALA A 32 -40.50 -76.46 -15.03
CA ALA A 32 -41.65 -75.62 -14.83
C ALA A 32 -41.40 -74.55 -13.74
N TYR A 33 -40.73 -74.94 -12.68
CA TYR A 33 -40.30 -73.97 -11.61
C TYR A 33 -39.33 -72.95 -12.19
N ILE A 34 -38.32 -73.38 -12.93
CA ILE A 34 -37.35 -72.48 -13.57
C ILE A 34 -38.06 -71.51 -14.51
N HIS A 35 -39.00 -72.01 -15.33
CA HIS A 35 -39.76 -71.20 -16.24
C HIS A 35 -40.66 -70.18 -15.52
N HIS A 36 -41.26 -70.57 -14.41
CA HIS A 36 -42.06 -69.69 -13.60
C HIS A 36 -41.20 -68.59 -12.93
N VAL A 37 -40.04 -68.93 -12.37
CA VAL A 37 -39.10 -67.95 -11.79
C VAL A 37 -38.62 -66.98 -12.87
N ASP A 38 -38.18 -67.48 -14.03
CA ASP A 38 -37.71 -66.63 -15.13
C ASP A 38 -38.82 -65.76 -15.78
N ALA A 39 -40.09 -66.10 -15.60
CA ALA A 39 -41.23 -65.29 -16.07
C ALA A 39 -41.64 -64.18 -15.09
N VAL A 40 -41.48 -64.40 -13.81
CA VAL A 40 -41.89 -63.44 -12.76
C VAL A 40 -40.73 -62.52 -12.34
N THR A 41 -39.47 -63.01 -12.43
CA THR A 41 -38.27 -62.30 -12.01
C THR A 41 -37.36 -61.91 -13.18
N LEU A 42 -36.27 -61.25 -12.85
CA LEU A 42 -35.18 -60.96 -13.80
C LEU A 42 -34.42 -62.21 -14.26
N GLY A 43 -34.78 -63.36 -13.71
CA GLY A 43 -34.17 -64.65 -14.02
C GLY A 43 -32.97 -64.96 -13.15
N ARG A 44 -32.22 -66.01 -13.56
CA ARG A 44 -31.08 -66.54 -12.80
C ARG A 44 -29.78 -66.03 -13.41
N LYS A 45 -28.76 -65.88 -12.54
CA LYS A 45 -27.38 -65.44 -12.93
C LYS A 45 -27.36 -64.07 -13.62
N VAL A 46 -28.04 -63.09 -13.01
CA VAL A 46 -28.14 -61.72 -13.45
C VAL A 46 -27.48 -60.81 -12.44
N SER A 47 -26.55 -60.02 -12.87
CA SER A 47 -26.06 -58.86 -12.10
C SER A 47 -26.28 -57.60 -12.92
N VAL A 48 -26.45 -56.47 -12.17
CA VAL A 48 -26.55 -55.11 -12.70
C VAL A 48 -25.43 -54.33 -12.05
N TYR A 49 -24.50 -53.78 -12.80
CA TYR A 49 -23.30 -53.10 -12.29
C TYR A 49 -22.61 -53.97 -11.19
N ARG A 50 -22.41 -55.24 -11.47
CA ARG A 50 -21.84 -56.30 -10.58
C ARG A 50 -22.68 -56.67 -9.35
N LEU A 51 -23.79 -55.97 -9.10
CA LEU A 51 -24.72 -56.32 -8.02
C LEU A 51 -25.59 -57.49 -8.44
N ASP A 52 -25.59 -58.61 -7.73
CA ASP A 52 -26.42 -59.79 -8.00
C ASP A 52 -27.91 -59.48 -7.75
N VAL A 53 -28.71 -59.47 -8.78
CA VAL A 53 -30.15 -59.30 -8.78
C VAL A 53 -30.88 -60.57 -9.25
N SER A 54 -30.21 -61.73 -9.22
CA SER A 54 -30.75 -63.02 -9.64
C SER A 54 -32.00 -63.38 -8.88
N LYS A 55 -33.07 -63.79 -9.57
CA LYS A 55 -34.35 -64.23 -9.04
C LYS A 55 -35.14 -63.17 -8.30
N LEU A 56 -34.76 -61.91 -8.41
CA LEU A 56 -35.53 -60.78 -7.87
C LEU A 56 -36.60 -60.35 -8.88
N THR A 57 -37.74 -59.91 -8.39
CA THR A 57 -38.70 -59.14 -9.21
C THR A 57 -38.11 -57.80 -9.61
N VAL A 58 -38.80 -57.08 -10.49
CA VAL A 58 -38.36 -55.72 -10.88
C VAL A 58 -38.32 -54.80 -9.66
N GLU A 59 -39.34 -54.86 -8.80
CA GLU A 59 -39.48 -54.05 -7.61
C GLU A 59 -38.40 -54.39 -6.57
N GLU A 60 -38.12 -55.67 -6.31
CA GLU A 60 -37.07 -56.11 -5.38
C GLU A 60 -35.69 -55.74 -5.90
N ALA A 61 -35.44 -55.84 -7.21
CA ALA A 61 -34.19 -55.43 -7.85
C ALA A 61 -34.01 -53.90 -7.79
N GLN A 62 -35.10 -53.17 -8.06
CA GLN A 62 -35.11 -51.70 -7.97
C GLN A 62 -34.70 -51.24 -6.54
N GLN A 63 -35.35 -51.80 -5.54
CA GLN A 63 -35.04 -51.48 -4.15
C GLN A 63 -33.60 -51.83 -3.80
N LYS A 64 -33.13 -53.05 -4.15
CA LYS A 64 -31.77 -53.49 -3.88
C LYS A 64 -30.71 -52.62 -4.57
N ILE A 65 -30.95 -52.20 -5.78
CA ILE A 65 -30.06 -51.30 -6.54
C ILE A 65 -30.05 -49.91 -5.88
N SER A 66 -31.23 -49.39 -5.54
CA SER A 66 -31.33 -48.09 -4.85
C SER A 66 -30.63 -48.09 -3.50
N GLU A 67 -30.81 -49.13 -2.67
CA GLU A 67 -30.14 -49.30 -1.40
C GLU A 67 -28.60 -49.42 -1.56
N ALA A 68 -28.14 -50.18 -2.56
CA ALA A 68 -26.71 -50.32 -2.85
C ALA A 68 -26.08 -48.99 -3.27
N PHE A 69 -26.81 -48.20 -4.09
CA PHE A 69 -26.37 -46.86 -4.50
C PHE A 69 -26.31 -45.88 -3.30
N GLN A 70 -27.39 -45.84 -2.50
CA GLN A 70 -27.48 -44.96 -1.35
C GLN A 70 -26.42 -45.28 -0.28
N ASN A 71 -26.07 -46.53 -0.12
CA ASN A 71 -25.06 -47.00 0.86
C ASN A 71 -23.61 -46.87 0.33
N LYS A 72 -23.41 -46.58 -0.95
CA LYS A 72 -22.08 -46.31 -1.49
C LYS A 72 -21.49 -45.08 -0.78
N THR A 73 -20.22 -45.13 -0.38
CA THR A 73 -19.57 -44.07 0.39
C THR A 73 -18.45 -43.40 -0.34
N ILE A 74 -18.22 -42.15 0.02
CA ILE A 74 -16.99 -41.43 -0.25
C ILE A 74 -16.19 -41.37 1.04
N THR A 75 -14.93 -41.75 0.97
CA THR A 75 -13.98 -41.58 2.06
C THR A 75 -12.93 -40.54 1.64
N PHE A 76 -12.91 -39.40 2.35
CA PHE A 76 -11.90 -38.38 2.16
C PHE A 76 -10.66 -38.73 2.96
N HIS A 77 -9.52 -38.64 2.30
CA HIS A 77 -8.19 -38.85 2.87
C HIS A 77 -7.39 -37.57 2.89
N GLU A 78 -6.58 -37.39 3.90
CA GLU A 78 -5.61 -36.30 3.97
C GLU A 78 -4.38 -36.78 4.76
N ASP A 79 -3.19 -36.61 4.20
CA ASP A 79 -1.94 -37.07 4.81
C ASP A 79 -1.95 -38.57 5.22
N GLY A 80 -2.63 -39.41 4.42
CA GLY A 80 -2.73 -40.84 4.66
C GLY A 80 -3.70 -41.29 5.75
N LYS A 81 -4.61 -40.39 6.17
CA LYS A 81 -5.66 -40.68 7.17
C LYS A 81 -7.04 -40.43 6.57
N ASP A 82 -8.01 -41.19 7.03
CA ASP A 82 -9.42 -40.93 6.74
C ASP A 82 -9.87 -39.76 7.64
N VAL A 83 -10.34 -38.69 7.01
CA VAL A 83 -10.78 -37.46 7.71
C VAL A 83 -12.28 -37.34 7.75
N TYR A 84 -12.98 -37.81 6.70
CA TYR A 84 -14.44 -37.76 6.63
C TYR A 84 -14.96 -38.91 5.76
N ASN A 85 -16.14 -39.45 6.11
CA ASN A 85 -16.82 -40.46 5.33
C ASN A 85 -18.30 -40.08 5.20
N VAL A 86 -18.83 -40.13 3.98
CA VAL A 86 -20.20 -39.74 3.66
C VAL A 86 -20.81 -40.69 2.63
N SER A 87 -22.07 -41.12 2.83
CA SER A 87 -22.80 -41.96 1.89
C SER A 87 -23.49 -41.12 0.81
N MET A 88 -23.88 -41.78 -0.31
CA MET A 88 -24.69 -41.10 -1.33
C MET A 88 -26.02 -40.61 -0.79
N GLU A 89 -26.65 -41.36 0.15
CA GLU A 89 -27.86 -40.91 0.84
C GLU A 89 -27.61 -39.61 1.61
N GLN A 90 -26.51 -39.54 2.38
CA GLN A 90 -26.15 -38.34 3.13
C GLN A 90 -25.82 -37.15 2.24
N LEU A 91 -25.26 -37.39 1.06
CA LEU A 91 -25.06 -36.37 0.03
C LEU A 91 -26.36 -35.92 -0.65
N GLY A 92 -27.49 -36.60 -0.42
CA GLY A 92 -28.72 -36.29 -1.14
C GLY A 92 -28.79 -36.84 -2.57
N TYR A 93 -27.97 -37.85 -2.86
CA TYR A 93 -27.94 -38.50 -4.17
C TYR A 93 -28.85 -39.70 -4.18
N SER A 94 -29.68 -39.85 -5.19
CA SER A 94 -30.58 -41.02 -5.42
C SER A 94 -30.69 -41.34 -6.90
N LEU A 95 -31.11 -42.56 -7.20
CA LEU A 95 -31.44 -42.95 -8.55
C LEU A 95 -32.91 -42.59 -8.85
N ASP A 96 -33.17 -42.07 -10.05
CA ASP A 96 -34.54 -41.85 -10.49
C ASP A 96 -35.30 -43.17 -10.58
N GLN A 97 -36.37 -43.30 -9.79
CA GLN A 97 -37.08 -44.54 -9.59
C GLN A 97 -37.88 -44.98 -10.83
N ASP A 98 -38.38 -44.02 -11.59
CA ASP A 98 -39.17 -44.31 -12.81
C ASP A 98 -38.25 -44.76 -13.95
N ILE A 99 -37.09 -44.12 -14.10
CA ILE A 99 -36.08 -44.51 -15.10
C ILE A 99 -35.49 -45.88 -14.73
N LEU A 100 -35.12 -46.09 -13.47
CA LEU A 100 -34.58 -47.35 -13.02
C LEU A 100 -35.57 -48.52 -13.19
N LYS A 101 -36.83 -48.30 -12.85
CA LYS A 101 -37.89 -49.29 -13.03
C LYS A 101 -38.04 -49.63 -14.53
N SER A 102 -38.16 -48.62 -15.37
CA SER A 102 -38.29 -48.81 -16.82
C SER A 102 -37.11 -49.59 -17.42
N ALA A 103 -35.89 -49.29 -17.01
CA ALA A 103 -34.70 -49.98 -17.48
C ALA A 103 -34.65 -51.46 -17.02
N LEU A 104 -35.15 -51.75 -15.80
CA LEU A 104 -35.27 -53.14 -15.29
C LEU A 104 -36.38 -53.90 -15.99
N GLU A 105 -37.48 -53.25 -16.33
CA GLU A 105 -38.57 -53.87 -17.15
C GLU A 105 -38.09 -54.20 -18.57
N ILE A 106 -37.31 -53.32 -19.22
CA ILE A 106 -36.67 -53.59 -20.51
C ILE A 106 -35.73 -54.79 -20.39
N LEU A 107 -34.87 -54.80 -19.37
CA LEU A 107 -33.96 -55.94 -19.11
C LEU A 107 -34.71 -57.25 -18.90
N LYS A 108 -35.81 -57.24 -18.18
CA LYS A 108 -36.68 -58.39 -17.97
C LYS A 108 -37.29 -58.87 -19.27
N GLN A 109 -37.80 -57.93 -20.12
CA GLN A 109 -38.38 -58.25 -21.43
C GLN A 109 -37.35 -58.85 -22.39
N GLU A 110 -36.16 -58.29 -22.48
CA GLU A 110 -35.07 -58.84 -23.33
C GLU A 110 -34.68 -60.26 -22.94
N ARG A 111 -34.86 -60.59 -21.67
CA ARG A 111 -34.54 -61.91 -21.12
C ARG A 111 -35.70 -62.90 -21.20
N SER A 112 -36.92 -62.42 -21.35
CA SER A 112 -38.09 -63.30 -21.44
C SER A 112 -38.04 -64.10 -22.77
N GLY A 113 -38.31 -65.41 -22.72
CA GLY A 113 -38.35 -66.26 -23.88
C GLY A 113 -37.09 -67.04 -24.23
N THR A 114 -36.00 -66.88 -23.53
CA THR A 114 -34.78 -67.70 -23.73
C THR A 114 -34.58 -68.70 -22.61
N PHE A 115 -34.83 -70.01 -22.88
CA PHE A 115 -34.56 -71.09 -21.97
C PHE A 115 -33.06 -71.29 -21.82
N LYS A 116 -32.49 -70.85 -20.69
CA LYS A 116 -31.02 -70.88 -20.41
C LYS A 116 -30.72 -71.74 -19.17
N LEU A 117 -30.81 -73.08 -19.32
CA LEU A 117 -30.46 -74.03 -18.21
C LEU A 117 -28.99 -73.92 -17.78
N PHE A 118 -28.10 -73.49 -18.67
CA PHE A 118 -26.63 -73.43 -18.49
C PHE A 118 -26.04 -72.04 -18.76
N ALA A 119 -26.83 -70.97 -18.50
CA ALA A 119 -26.32 -69.60 -18.69
C ALA A 119 -25.17 -69.31 -17.69
N SER A 120 -24.07 -68.74 -18.18
CA SER A 120 -23.06 -68.08 -17.35
C SER A 120 -23.66 -66.85 -16.71
N GLN A 121 -23.13 -66.41 -15.60
CA GLN A 121 -23.48 -65.12 -14.99
C GLN A 121 -23.20 -64.00 -16.00
N ARG A 122 -24.14 -63.07 -16.17
CA ARG A 122 -24.00 -61.89 -17.02
C ARG A 122 -24.25 -60.69 -16.21
N ASP A 123 -23.34 -59.74 -16.35
CA ASP A 123 -23.45 -58.38 -15.79
C ASP A 123 -24.03 -57.48 -16.87
N TYR A 124 -25.03 -56.69 -16.49
CA TYR A 124 -25.73 -55.77 -17.37
C TYR A 124 -25.51 -54.33 -16.90
N LYS A 125 -25.30 -53.44 -17.85
CA LYS A 125 -25.42 -52.01 -17.64
C LYS A 125 -26.82 -51.61 -18.13
N ILE A 126 -27.54 -50.87 -17.32
CA ILE A 126 -28.87 -50.36 -17.59
C ILE A 126 -28.85 -48.85 -17.56
N ASP A 127 -29.86 -48.22 -18.16
CA ASP A 127 -30.01 -46.76 -18.09
C ASP A 127 -30.37 -46.37 -16.66
N TYR A 128 -29.80 -45.26 -16.24
CA TYR A 128 -30.07 -44.64 -14.93
C TYR A 128 -29.98 -43.13 -15.05
N GLN A 129 -30.61 -42.44 -14.11
CA GLN A 129 -30.45 -41.04 -13.89
C GLN A 129 -30.24 -40.79 -12.40
N ILE A 130 -29.26 -39.96 -12.06
CA ILE A 130 -28.98 -39.54 -10.68
C ILE A 130 -29.73 -38.26 -10.42
N ILE A 131 -30.47 -38.23 -9.33
CA ILE A 131 -31.11 -37.05 -8.76
C ILE A 131 -30.20 -36.55 -7.64
N ARG A 132 -29.91 -35.26 -7.61
CA ARG A 132 -29.08 -34.59 -6.58
C ARG A 132 -29.93 -33.58 -5.85
N ASP A 133 -29.87 -33.58 -4.53
CA ASP A 133 -30.37 -32.52 -3.66
C ASP A 133 -29.22 -31.57 -3.35
N GLU A 134 -29.11 -30.47 -4.07
CA GLU A 134 -28.01 -29.49 -3.93
C GLU A 134 -27.88 -28.93 -2.53
N ALA A 135 -29.00 -28.73 -1.81
CA ALA A 135 -28.95 -28.18 -0.44
C ALA A 135 -28.38 -29.22 0.54
N GLN A 136 -28.73 -30.48 0.37
CA GLN A 136 -28.22 -31.57 1.19
C GLN A 136 -26.75 -31.85 0.88
N GLU A 137 -26.37 -31.81 -0.40
CA GLU A 137 -24.99 -31.97 -0.85
C GLU A 137 -24.07 -30.91 -0.26
N GLN A 138 -24.46 -29.63 -0.36
CA GLN A 138 -23.70 -28.51 0.25
C GLN A 138 -23.58 -28.69 1.78
N ALA A 139 -24.66 -29.11 2.44
CA ALA A 139 -24.63 -29.33 3.89
C ALA A 139 -23.69 -30.49 4.27
N ALA A 140 -23.68 -31.57 3.49
CA ALA A 140 -22.85 -32.75 3.74
C ALA A 140 -21.35 -32.49 3.42
N LEU A 141 -21.07 -31.55 2.52
CA LEU A 141 -19.69 -31.15 2.14
C LEU A 141 -19.24 -29.84 2.80
N SER A 142 -19.95 -29.39 3.83
CA SER A 142 -19.53 -28.22 4.59
C SER A 142 -18.14 -28.41 5.23
N ALA A 143 -17.34 -27.33 5.21
CA ALA A 143 -15.99 -27.31 5.79
C ALA A 143 -15.94 -27.75 7.26
N ASP A 144 -17.03 -27.55 8.00
CA ASP A 144 -17.16 -27.97 9.41
C ASP A 144 -16.94 -29.48 9.65
N HIS A 145 -17.16 -30.31 8.61
CA HIS A 145 -16.90 -31.75 8.67
C HIS A 145 -15.43 -32.16 8.54
N PHE A 146 -14.57 -31.19 8.22
CA PHE A 146 -13.16 -31.39 7.89
C PHE A 146 -12.19 -30.74 8.90
N ASP A 147 -12.59 -30.60 10.15
CA ASP A 147 -11.78 -30.01 11.23
C ASP A 147 -11.24 -28.60 10.88
N GLU A 148 -12.09 -27.74 10.30
CA GLU A 148 -11.73 -26.42 9.77
C GLU A 148 -10.97 -25.53 10.76
N LYS A 149 -11.22 -25.69 12.08
CA LYS A 149 -10.59 -24.89 13.15
C LYS A 149 -9.09 -25.14 13.29
N ASP A 150 -8.62 -26.31 12.89
CA ASP A 150 -7.22 -26.70 13.00
C ASP A 150 -6.45 -26.45 11.69
N ARG A 151 -7.13 -25.94 10.65
CA ARG A 151 -6.57 -25.71 9.33
C ARG A 151 -5.88 -24.34 9.24
N THR A 152 -4.89 -24.28 8.39
CA THR A 152 -4.15 -23.04 8.11
C THR A 152 -4.85 -22.24 7.03
N GLU A 153 -5.18 -20.99 7.33
CA GLU A 153 -5.72 -20.03 6.35
C GLU A 153 -4.65 -19.67 5.32
N PRO A 154 -5.00 -19.60 4.02
CA PRO A 154 -4.07 -19.09 3.01
C PRO A 154 -3.76 -17.62 3.26
N THR A 155 -2.55 -17.22 3.01
CA THR A 155 -2.13 -15.82 3.10
C THR A 155 -1.46 -15.35 1.83
N ASP A 156 -1.79 -14.13 1.42
CA ASP A 156 -1.27 -13.51 0.21
C ASP A 156 0.21 -13.16 0.29
N ALA A 157 0.88 -13.26 -0.84
CA ALA A 157 2.18 -12.65 -1.00
C ALA A 157 2.06 -11.12 -0.90
N HIS A 158 2.87 -10.51 -0.07
CA HIS A 158 2.84 -9.06 0.12
C HIS A 158 4.20 -8.47 0.44
N ILE A 159 4.33 -7.19 0.18
CA ILE A 159 5.52 -6.43 0.54
C ILE A 159 5.28 -5.79 1.91
N ARG A 160 6.22 -5.97 2.83
CA ARG A 160 6.19 -5.28 4.11
C ARG A 160 7.55 -4.72 4.50
N TYR A 161 7.54 -3.68 5.33
CA TYR A 161 8.75 -3.21 5.97
C TYR A 161 9.06 -4.05 7.21
N SER A 162 10.27 -4.62 7.27
CA SER A 162 10.75 -5.38 8.41
C SER A 162 11.51 -4.47 9.37
N LYS A 163 10.92 -4.10 10.50
CA LYS A 163 11.59 -3.32 11.56
C LYS A 163 12.89 -3.96 12.04
N LYS A 164 12.95 -5.31 12.15
CA LYS A 164 14.14 -6.05 12.57
C LYS A 164 15.27 -5.96 11.54
N LYS A 165 14.94 -6.04 10.24
CA LYS A 165 15.94 -6.00 9.14
C LYS A 165 16.15 -4.59 8.62
N GLN A 166 15.38 -3.62 9.10
CA GLN A 166 15.38 -2.23 8.65
C GLN A 166 15.28 -2.07 7.13
N LYS A 167 14.49 -2.94 6.48
CA LYS A 167 14.31 -2.96 5.01
C LYS A 167 12.96 -3.56 4.61
N TYR A 168 12.55 -3.30 3.37
CA TYR A 168 11.43 -3.99 2.75
C TYR A 168 11.79 -5.43 2.43
N VAL A 169 10.85 -6.31 2.69
CA VAL A 169 10.95 -7.74 2.38
C VAL A 169 9.68 -8.17 1.65
N LEU A 170 9.84 -9.12 0.74
CA LEU A 170 8.73 -9.86 0.17
C LEU A 170 8.39 -10.99 1.15
N VAL A 171 7.15 -11.03 1.60
CA VAL A 171 6.57 -12.16 2.31
C VAL A 171 5.88 -13.00 1.24
N LYS A 172 6.27 -14.28 1.16
CA LYS A 172 5.67 -15.22 0.22
C LYS A 172 4.28 -15.58 0.69
N GLN A 173 3.44 -15.96 -0.26
CA GLN A 173 2.15 -16.55 0.04
C GLN A 173 2.34 -17.87 0.81
N VAL A 174 1.29 -18.22 1.55
CA VAL A 174 1.14 -19.52 2.18
C VAL A 174 -0.13 -20.13 1.59
N SER A 175 -0.04 -21.29 1.00
CA SER A 175 -1.18 -21.98 0.37
C SER A 175 -2.09 -22.54 1.42
N GLY A 176 -2.00 -22.54 2.63
CA GLY A 176 -2.97 -23.05 3.59
C GLY A 176 -3.56 -24.42 3.22
N ASN A 177 -4.46 -24.91 4.04
CA ASN A 177 -5.25 -26.12 3.78
C ASN A 177 -6.71 -25.98 4.21
N GLN A 178 -7.22 -24.75 4.35
CA GLN A 178 -8.66 -24.53 4.55
C GLN A 178 -9.44 -24.97 3.33
N ILE A 179 -10.56 -25.64 3.57
CA ILE A 179 -11.43 -26.14 2.50
C ILE A 179 -12.15 -24.97 1.82
N ASP A 180 -12.12 -24.97 0.52
CA ASP A 180 -13.02 -24.17 -0.31
C ASP A 180 -14.23 -25.05 -0.69
N GLU A 181 -15.37 -24.80 -0.08
CA GLU A 181 -16.59 -25.63 -0.27
C GLU A 181 -17.01 -25.72 -1.73
N ASN A 182 -16.85 -24.65 -2.52
CA ASN A 182 -17.19 -24.69 -3.94
C ASN A 182 -16.21 -25.56 -4.74
N ARG A 183 -14.92 -25.50 -4.43
CA ARG A 183 -13.92 -26.35 -5.05
C ARG A 183 -14.12 -27.82 -4.66
N LEU A 184 -14.40 -28.05 -3.37
CA LEU A 184 -14.69 -29.40 -2.88
C LEU A 184 -15.92 -29.98 -3.58
N LEU A 185 -17.01 -29.21 -3.70
CA LEU A 185 -18.22 -29.64 -4.40
C LEU A 185 -17.90 -30.01 -5.85
N SER A 186 -17.24 -29.14 -6.60
CA SER A 186 -16.86 -29.42 -7.99
C SER A 186 -15.96 -30.65 -8.12
N TYR A 187 -15.00 -30.81 -7.20
CA TYR A 187 -14.11 -31.97 -7.19
C TYR A 187 -14.84 -33.28 -6.92
N VAL A 188 -15.80 -33.26 -5.98
CA VAL A 188 -16.67 -34.42 -5.67
C VAL A 188 -17.53 -34.76 -6.88
N GLU A 189 -18.23 -33.80 -7.45
CA GLU A 189 -19.10 -34.02 -8.62
C GLU A 189 -18.32 -34.60 -9.81
N GLU A 190 -17.16 -34.00 -10.17
CA GLU A 190 -16.34 -34.47 -11.28
C GLU A 190 -15.77 -35.89 -11.05
N THR A 191 -15.42 -36.18 -9.81
CA THR A 191 -14.90 -37.51 -9.43
C THR A 191 -16.00 -38.58 -9.46
N LEU A 192 -17.16 -38.25 -8.90
CA LEU A 192 -18.30 -39.16 -8.89
C LEU A 192 -18.86 -39.44 -10.28
N ASP A 193 -18.94 -38.42 -11.15
CA ASP A 193 -19.42 -38.60 -12.52
C ASP A 193 -18.54 -39.61 -13.27
N LYS A 194 -17.22 -39.52 -13.10
CA LYS A 194 -16.27 -40.49 -13.68
C LYS A 194 -16.40 -41.89 -13.07
N ASP A 195 -16.59 -41.96 -11.74
CA ASP A 195 -16.74 -43.25 -11.04
C ASP A 195 -18.04 -43.95 -11.42
N PHE A 196 -19.14 -43.22 -11.53
CA PHE A 196 -20.46 -43.78 -11.91
C PHE A 196 -20.50 -44.40 -13.29
N GLU A 197 -19.65 -43.97 -14.23
CA GLU A 197 -19.55 -44.59 -15.55
C GLU A 197 -19.08 -46.06 -15.46
N THR A 198 -18.31 -46.43 -14.47
CA THR A 198 -17.65 -47.73 -14.33
C THR A 198 -18.06 -48.53 -13.12
N GLU A 199 -18.27 -47.89 -11.98
CA GLU A 199 -18.42 -48.49 -10.64
C GLU A 199 -19.64 -47.94 -9.91
N LEU A 200 -20.83 -47.90 -10.56
CA LEU A 200 -22.03 -47.25 -10.01
C LEU A 200 -22.43 -47.77 -8.61
N LEU A 201 -22.34 -49.08 -8.35
CA LEU A 201 -22.93 -49.73 -7.17
C LEU A 201 -21.93 -50.44 -6.23
N THR A 202 -20.73 -50.75 -6.68
CA THR A 202 -19.93 -51.83 -6.05
C THR A 202 -18.65 -51.38 -5.34
N SER A 203 -18.23 -50.18 -5.50
CA SER A 203 -16.96 -49.69 -4.91
C SER A 203 -17.19 -48.36 -4.20
N ASP A 204 -16.67 -48.26 -2.98
CA ASP A 204 -16.55 -46.97 -2.29
C ASP A 204 -15.51 -46.10 -2.99
N VAL A 205 -15.74 -44.77 -3.00
CA VAL A 205 -14.87 -43.81 -3.63
C VAL A 205 -13.90 -43.26 -2.61
N LYS A 206 -12.61 -43.21 -2.97
CA LYS A 206 -11.57 -42.58 -2.17
C LYS A 206 -11.14 -41.28 -2.84
N MET A 207 -11.17 -40.21 -2.08
CA MET A 207 -10.80 -38.87 -2.55
C MET A 207 -9.71 -38.29 -1.68
N GLU A 208 -8.63 -37.83 -2.27
CA GLU A 208 -7.53 -37.17 -1.57
C GLU A 208 -7.79 -35.68 -1.49
N LEU A 209 -7.82 -35.11 -0.28
CA LEU A 209 -7.86 -33.68 -0.09
C LEU A 209 -6.47 -33.09 -0.42
N ASN A 210 -6.43 -32.21 -1.39
CA ASN A 210 -5.19 -31.62 -1.92
C ASN A 210 -5.43 -30.18 -2.36
N GLU A 211 -4.47 -29.58 -3.04
CA GLU A 211 -4.53 -28.19 -3.51
C GLU A 211 -5.73 -27.87 -4.41
N GLU A 212 -6.41 -28.88 -4.98
CA GLU A 212 -7.60 -28.69 -5.83
C GLU A 212 -8.80 -28.27 -5.01
N VAL A 213 -8.88 -28.67 -3.73
CA VAL A 213 -10.01 -28.39 -2.83
C VAL A 213 -9.70 -27.33 -1.79
N TYR A 214 -8.43 -26.93 -1.63
CA TYR A 214 -8.08 -25.92 -0.64
C TYR A 214 -8.25 -24.51 -1.20
N ARG A 215 -8.56 -23.57 -0.30
CA ARG A 215 -8.52 -22.14 -0.60
C ARG A 215 -7.13 -21.74 -1.03
N GLN A 216 -7.05 -21.01 -2.13
CA GLN A 216 -5.79 -20.50 -2.65
C GLN A 216 -5.59 -19.05 -2.23
N PRO A 217 -4.35 -18.59 -2.05
CA PRO A 217 -4.08 -17.18 -1.89
C PRO A 217 -4.47 -16.41 -3.17
N ASP A 218 -5.06 -15.21 -3.00
CA ASP A 218 -5.45 -14.36 -4.12
C ASP A 218 -4.23 -13.76 -4.84
N ILE A 219 -3.13 -13.55 -4.12
CA ILE A 219 -1.91 -12.93 -4.64
C ILE A 219 -0.72 -13.85 -4.40
N GLU A 220 -0.09 -14.24 -5.51
CA GLU A 220 1.16 -15.01 -5.49
C GLU A 220 2.40 -14.12 -5.69
N GLU A 221 3.57 -14.65 -5.30
CA GLU A 221 4.86 -14.00 -5.52
C GLU A 221 5.12 -13.75 -7.01
N SER A 222 5.33 -12.48 -7.38
CA SER A 222 5.62 -12.10 -8.76
C SER A 222 7.00 -11.46 -8.94
N GLY A 223 7.47 -11.44 -10.19
CA GLY A 223 8.69 -10.74 -10.58
C GLY A 223 8.59 -9.22 -10.35
N GLU A 224 7.40 -8.65 -10.50
CA GLU A 224 7.13 -7.23 -10.26
C GLU A 224 7.28 -6.88 -8.77
N MET A 225 6.79 -7.74 -7.87
CA MET A 225 6.95 -7.54 -6.42
C MET A 225 8.43 -7.55 -6.02
N LYS A 226 9.23 -8.45 -6.58
CA LYS A 226 10.69 -8.50 -6.36
C LYS A 226 11.38 -7.22 -6.80
N GLN A 227 11.01 -6.70 -7.98
CA GLN A 227 11.52 -5.42 -8.48
C GLN A 227 11.09 -4.24 -7.62
N LYS A 228 9.84 -4.22 -7.17
CA LYS A 228 9.31 -3.18 -6.27
C LYS A 228 10.07 -3.17 -4.94
N VAL A 229 10.32 -4.33 -4.32
CA VAL A 229 11.14 -4.45 -3.11
C VAL A 229 12.56 -3.90 -3.34
N LYS A 230 13.19 -4.21 -4.47
CA LYS A 230 14.51 -3.70 -4.82
C LYS A 230 14.52 -2.17 -4.95
N LYS A 231 13.51 -1.60 -5.65
CA LYS A 231 13.35 -0.14 -5.80
C LYS A 231 13.14 0.55 -4.45
N LEU A 232 12.25 0.02 -3.61
CA LEU A 232 11.98 0.58 -2.28
C LEU A 232 13.21 0.55 -1.38
N ASN A 233 13.96 -0.55 -1.37
CA ASN A 233 15.19 -0.63 -0.59
C ASN A 233 16.29 0.29 -1.11
N SER A 234 16.39 0.50 -2.42
CA SER A 234 17.31 1.49 -3.00
C SER A 234 16.96 2.90 -2.57
N LEU A 235 15.67 3.27 -2.62
CA LEU A 235 15.18 4.58 -2.19
C LEU A 235 15.39 4.79 -0.68
N LEU A 236 15.10 3.78 0.13
CA LEU A 236 15.32 3.82 1.57
C LEU A 236 16.81 4.03 1.92
N LYS A 237 17.71 3.37 1.17
CA LYS A 237 19.14 3.58 1.33
C LYS A 237 19.54 5.01 1.01
N LYS A 238 19.01 5.58 -0.08
CA LYS A 238 19.26 6.99 -0.45
C LYS A 238 18.89 7.92 0.70
N TYR A 239 17.64 7.90 1.15
CA TYR A 239 17.19 8.77 2.25
C TYR A 239 18.05 8.63 3.53
N ARG A 240 18.51 7.43 3.84
CA ARG A 240 19.33 7.17 5.04
C ARG A 240 20.79 7.58 4.92
N SER A 241 21.24 7.93 3.73
CA SER A 241 22.61 8.39 3.48
C SER A 241 22.68 9.86 3.07
N THR A 242 21.55 10.50 2.81
CA THR A 242 21.50 11.90 2.37
C THR A 242 21.65 12.84 3.57
N THR A 243 22.43 13.89 3.38
CA THR A 243 22.55 15.03 4.28
C THR A 243 22.41 16.32 3.50
N VAL A 244 21.82 17.35 4.13
CA VAL A 244 21.76 18.68 3.57
C VAL A 244 22.46 19.67 4.49
N SER A 245 23.53 20.27 4.02
CA SER A 245 24.29 21.29 4.76
C SER A 245 23.83 22.67 4.33
N TYR A 246 23.11 23.36 5.20
CA TYR A 246 22.66 24.72 4.99
C TYR A 246 23.76 25.69 5.38
N LEU A 247 24.16 26.55 4.44
CA LEU A 247 25.24 27.52 4.62
C LEU A 247 24.66 28.87 5.03
N PHE A 248 25.20 29.47 6.08
CA PHE A 248 24.87 30.79 6.58
C PHE A 248 26.17 31.62 6.76
N GLY A 249 26.85 31.87 5.63
CA GLY A 249 28.21 32.39 5.66
C GLY A 249 29.21 31.32 6.13
N GLU A 250 29.91 31.56 7.22
CA GLU A 250 30.84 30.57 7.81
C GLU A 250 30.12 29.55 8.74
N GLU A 251 28.90 29.87 9.17
CA GLU A 251 28.11 28.95 9.99
C GLU A 251 27.38 27.92 9.06
N THR A 252 27.39 26.67 9.49
CA THR A 252 26.69 25.60 8.75
C THR A 252 25.73 24.89 9.68
N GLN A 253 24.47 24.71 9.25
CA GLN A 253 23.51 23.84 9.91
C GLN A 253 23.30 22.59 9.06
N VAL A 254 23.58 21.41 9.65
CA VAL A 254 23.45 20.14 8.95
C VAL A 254 22.10 19.50 9.28
N LEU A 255 21.33 19.22 8.26
CA LEU A 255 20.20 18.29 8.32
C LEU A 255 20.77 16.90 8.06
N ASP A 256 20.90 16.11 9.10
CA ASP A 256 21.51 14.80 9.04
C ASP A 256 20.55 13.69 8.59
N SER A 257 21.13 12.56 8.24
CA SER A 257 20.38 11.39 7.76
C SER A 257 19.47 10.74 8.81
N ASP A 258 19.75 10.95 10.09
CA ASP A 258 18.92 10.40 11.17
C ASP A 258 17.63 11.22 11.30
N THR A 259 17.73 12.54 11.23
CA THR A 259 16.59 13.45 11.17
C THR A 259 15.73 13.17 9.92
N ILE A 260 16.35 13.08 8.73
CA ILE A 260 15.65 12.73 7.48
C ILE A 260 14.96 11.36 7.60
N SER A 261 15.61 10.39 8.21
CA SER A 261 15.06 9.05 8.43
C SER A 261 13.85 9.06 9.36
N SER A 262 13.80 9.98 10.33
CA SER A 262 12.66 10.13 11.24
C SER A 262 11.40 10.63 10.52
N TRP A 263 11.54 11.33 9.42
CA TRP A 263 10.44 11.84 8.59
C TRP A 263 9.90 10.79 7.61
N LEU A 264 10.52 9.60 7.53
CA LEU A 264 10.08 8.59 6.58
C LEU A 264 8.76 7.95 7.01
N GLN A 265 7.72 8.18 6.26
CA GLN A 265 6.45 7.47 6.35
C GLN A 265 6.56 6.18 5.55
N ILE A 266 6.88 5.09 6.24
CA ILE A 266 7.10 3.78 5.64
C ILE A 266 5.79 2.99 5.69
N LYS A 267 5.15 2.81 4.53
CA LYS A 267 3.95 2.00 4.34
C LYS A 267 4.30 0.76 3.49
N ASN A 268 3.49 -0.28 3.56
CA ASN A 268 3.68 -1.45 2.68
C ASN A 268 3.59 -1.09 1.19
N SER A 269 2.82 -0.06 0.85
CA SER A 269 2.69 0.46 -0.51
C SER A 269 3.88 1.27 -1.01
N GLY A 270 4.68 1.86 -0.12
CA GLY A 270 5.81 2.72 -0.49
C GLY A 270 6.40 3.55 0.65
N ILE A 271 7.28 4.48 0.26
CA ILE A 271 7.95 5.42 1.16
C ILE A 271 7.55 6.82 0.72
N SER A 272 7.24 7.68 1.68
CA SER A 272 7.07 9.12 1.49
C SER A 272 7.78 9.87 2.62
N ILE A 273 8.09 11.13 2.36
CA ILE A 273 8.56 12.06 3.38
C ILE A 273 7.34 12.67 4.07
N ASP A 274 7.38 12.79 5.38
CA ASP A 274 6.46 13.61 6.15
C ASP A 274 6.77 15.08 5.86
N LYS A 275 5.90 15.71 5.06
CA LYS A 275 6.09 17.11 4.64
C LYS A 275 5.91 18.09 5.77
N ASP A 276 5.04 17.77 6.73
CA ASP A 276 4.79 18.63 7.87
C ASP A 276 6.02 18.66 8.79
N ALA A 277 6.64 17.50 9.05
CA ALA A 277 7.88 17.42 9.81
C ALA A 277 9.05 18.13 9.10
N ALA A 278 9.12 18.07 7.77
CA ALA A 278 10.10 18.80 6.99
C ALA A 278 9.85 20.33 7.03
N ALA A 279 8.58 20.74 6.94
CA ALA A 279 8.19 22.14 7.06
C ALA A 279 8.48 22.69 8.46
N ASP A 280 8.22 21.93 9.51
CA ASP A 280 8.55 22.29 10.88
C ASP A 280 10.07 22.50 11.08
N TYR A 281 10.88 21.64 10.46
CA TYR A 281 12.35 21.83 10.49
C TYR A 281 12.75 23.15 9.82
N ILE A 282 12.18 23.44 8.63
CA ILE A 282 12.45 24.69 7.90
C ILE A 282 11.95 25.90 8.70
N SER A 283 10.78 25.80 9.32
CA SER A 283 10.24 26.86 10.17
C SER A 283 11.15 27.15 11.37
N ASN A 284 11.65 26.10 12.03
CA ASN A 284 12.63 26.26 13.14
C ASN A 284 13.94 26.89 12.65
N MET A 285 14.42 26.50 11.47
CA MET A 285 15.59 27.11 10.83
C MET A 285 15.33 28.58 10.49
N ALA A 286 14.16 28.90 9.93
CA ALA A 286 13.75 30.27 9.63
C ALA A 286 13.66 31.14 10.90
N ASN A 287 13.08 30.61 11.97
CA ASN A 287 13.01 31.30 13.25
C ASN A 287 14.41 31.60 13.85
N LYS A 288 15.38 30.74 13.58
CA LYS A 288 16.77 30.96 14.03
C LYS A 288 17.52 31.96 13.15
N TYR A 289 17.36 31.89 11.85
CA TYR A 289 18.26 32.56 10.91
C TYR A 289 17.63 33.74 10.14
N ASN A 290 16.34 33.97 10.22
CA ASN A 290 15.72 35.15 9.66
C ASN A 290 16.12 36.38 10.48
N THR A 291 16.45 37.46 9.79
CA THR A 291 16.91 38.71 10.43
C THR A 291 16.07 39.90 10.04
N ILE A 292 15.48 39.92 8.84
CA ILE A 292 14.54 40.95 8.39
C ILE A 292 13.19 40.80 9.14
N TYR A 293 12.54 41.91 9.44
CA TYR A 293 11.29 42.02 10.22
C TYR A 293 11.37 41.46 11.65
N VAL A 294 12.59 41.28 12.14
CA VAL A 294 12.85 40.86 13.53
C VAL A 294 13.53 42.01 14.25
N PRO A 295 13.03 42.46 15.40
CA PRO A 295 13.74 43.44 16.23
C PRO A 295 15.17 42.96 16.49
N ARG A 296 16.14 43.89 16.29
CA ARG A 296 17.55 43.57 16.54
C ARG A 296 18.14 44.37 17.71
N THR A 297 18.96 43.72 18.51
CA THR A 297 19.86 44.41 19.42
C THR A 297 21.11 44.78 18.67
N PHE A 298 21.41 46.09 18.62
CA PHE A 298 22.57 46.63 17.91
C PHE A 298 23.52 47.30 18.91
N HIS A 299 24.78 46.85 18.92
CA HIS A 299 25.82 47.47 19.72
C HIS A 299 26.39 48.66 18.97
N THR A 300 26.17 49.84 19.53
CA THR A 300 26.46 51.12 18.85
C THR A 300 27.95 51.50 19.02
N SER A 301 28.42 52.35 18.08
CA SER A 301 29.75 52.99 18.18
C SER A 301 29.91 53.88 19.44
N LEU A 302 28.81 54.23 20.08
CA LEU A 302 28.81 54.96 21.36
C LEU A 302 28.98 54.02 22.57
N GLY A 303 29.12 52.71 22.37
CA GLY A 303 29.33 51.71 23.39
C GLY A 303 28.08 51.35 24.20
N THR A 304 26.91 51.52 23.64
CA THR A 304 25.61 51.15 24.22
C THR A 304 24.83 50.24 23.30
N ASP A 305 23.97 49.40 23.86
CA ASP A 305 23.06 48.58 23.11
C ASP A 305 21.72 49.31 22.86
N VAL A 306 21.25 49.27 21.64
CA VAL A 306 19.94 49.80 21.27
C VAL A 306 19.10 48.69 20.65
N THR A 307 17.76 48.75 20.82
CA THR A 307 16.84 47.89 20.11
C THR A 307 16.29 48.61 18.90
N VAL A 308 16.53 48.06 17.72
CA VAL A 308 15.98 48.53 16.46
C VAL A 308 14.79 47.68 16.10
N SER A 309 13.57 48.26 16.23
CA SER A 309 12.31 47.53 16.02
C SER A 309 11.89 47.44 14.57
N ASP A 310 12.02 48.57 13.85
CA ASP A 310 11.69 48.64 12.42
C ASP A 310 12.88 48.17 11.61
N ASN A 311 12.79 46.92 11.15
CA ASN A 311 13.90 46.26 10.51
C ASN A 311 13.45 45.66 9.16
N GLU A 312 13.76 46.34 8.07
CA GLU A 312 13.50 45.88 6.70
C GLU A 312 14.81 45.50 5.97
N TYR A 313 15.88 45.27 6.70
CA TYR A 313 17.14 44.74 6.18
C TYR A 313 17.41 43.34 6.73
N GLY A 314 17.85 42.46 5.85
CA GLY A 314 18.33 41.14 6.27
C GLY A 314 17.81 40.01 5.40
N TYR A 315 17.89 38.82 5.97
CA TYR A 315 17.58 37.57 5.31
C TYR A 315 16.23 37.01 5.77
N ARG A 316 15.48 36.49 4.82
CA ARG A 316 14.23 35.75 5.08
C ARG A 316 14.20 34.50 4.21
N ILE A 317 14.12 33.35 4.84
CA ILE A 317 13.93 32.07 4.16
C ILE A 317 12.51 32.03 3.59
N ASP A 318 12.40 31.73 2.32
CA ASP A 318 11.15 31.36 1.67
C ASP A 318 10.83 29.91 2.03
N GLN A 319 9.98 29.70 3.04
CA GLN A 319 9.75 28.39 3.61
C GLN A 319 9.08 27.42 2.61
N ASP A 320 8.20 27.93 1.74
CA ASP A 320 7.50 27.10 0.74
C ASP A 320 8.44 26.68 -0.40
N ALA A 321 9.21 27.65 -0.90
CA ALA A 321 10.22 27.38 -1.94
C ALA A 321 11.33 26.46 -1.40
N GLU A 322 11.76 26.68 -0.15
CA GLU A 322 12.75 25.84 0.51
C GLU A 322 12.25 24.42 0.75
N LEU A 323 10.98 24.24 1.17
CA LEU A 323 10.39 22.91 1.30
C LEU A 323 10.38 22.18 -0.05
N THR A 324 10.04 22.88 -1.12
CA THR A 324 10.04 22.31 -2.47
C THR A 324 11.45 21.85 -2.85
N GLN A 325 12.45 22.72 -2.67
CA GLN A 325 13.85 22.43 -2.98
C GLN A 325 14.42 21.29 -2.11
N LEU A 326 14.11 21.30 -0.81
CA LEU A 326 14.53 20.23 0.11
C LEU A 326 13.99 18.88 -0.34
N LEU A 327 12.71 18.80 -0.72
CA LEU A 327 12.11 17.55 -1.19
C LEU A 327 12.76 17.04 -2.49
N GLU A 328 13.23 17.95 -3.36
CA GLU A 328 14.00 17.59 -4.56
C GLU A 328 15.40 17.08 -4.21
N ASP A 329 16.08 17.74 -3.29
CA ASP A 329 17.40 17.33 -2.80
C ASP A 329 17.33 15.92 -2.20
N LEU A 330 16.36 15.66 -1.32
CA LEU A 330 16.14 14.35 -0.70
C LEU A 330 15.82 13.25 -1.74
N LYS A 331 15.08 13.60 -2.78
CA LYS A 331 14.73 12.67 -3.86
C LYS A 331 15.93 12.31 -4.72
N SER A 332 16.88 13.23 -4.91
CA SER A 332 18.13 12.94 -5.62
C SER A 332 18.95 11.87 -4.91
N GLY A 333 18.95 11.89 -3.57
CA GLY A 333 19.72 11.00 -2.71
C GLY A 333 21.21 11.31 -2.66
N GLU A 334 21.59 12.53 -3.02
CA GLU A 334 22.96 13.04 -2.95
C GLU A 334 23.11 13.98 -1.75
N ASN A 335 24.32 14.08 -1.22
CA ASN A 335 24.63 15.09 -0.20
C ASN A 335 24.69 16.46 -0.86
N VAL A 336 23.98 17.41 -0.28
CA VAL A 336 23.88 18.77 -0.79
C VAL A 336 24.48 19.75 0.20
N SER A 337 25.17 20.78 -0.31
CA SER A 337 25.64 21.90 0.49
C SER A 337 25.28 23.19 -0.25
N ARG A 338 24.39 24.00 0.34
CA ARG A 338 23.87 25.22 -0.28
C ARG A 338 23.30 26.19 0.75
N GLU A 339 23.09 27.42 0.36
CA GLU A 339 22.22 28.32 1.12
C GLU A 339 20.75 27.90 1.03
N PRO A 340 19.92 28.26 2.04
CA PRO A 340 18.48 28.15 1.91
C PRO A 340 17.94 29.02 0.74
N VAL A 341 16.75 28.71 0.28
CA VAL A 341 16.02 29.59 -0.65
C VAL A 341 15.52 30.80 0.14
N TYR A 342 15.90 32.00 -0.31
CA TYR A 342 15.50 33.24 0.36
C TYR A 342 14.43 33.99 -0.41
N SER A 343 13.45 34.56 0.29
CA SER A 343 12.54 35.59 -0.23
C SER A 343 13.12 36.99 -0.08
N SER A 344 14.07 37.20 0.79
CA SER A 344 14.87 38.41 0.96
C SER A 344 16.27 38.05 1.40
N SER A 345 17.27 38.76 0.87
CA SER A 345 18.67 38.57 1.26
C SER A 345 19.35 39.90 1.50
N GLY A 346 20.16 39.97 2.55
CA GLY A 346 21.12 41.04 2.75
C GLY A 346 22.37 40.87 1.88
N MET A 347 23.34 41.77 2.00
CA MET A 347 24.57 41.71 1.23
C MET A 347 25.52 40.62 1.66
N LYS A 348 25.66 40.43 2.97
CA LYS A 348 26.60 39.47 3.58
C LYS A 348 26.05 39.00 4.90
N ARG A 349 26.34 37.76 5.26
CA ARG A 349 25.97 37.25 6.58
C ARG A 349 27.05 36.32 7.12
N ASN A 350 27.07 36.18 8.48
CA ASN A 350 27.75 35.11 9.15
C ASN A 350 26.85 34.61 10.29
N GLY A 351 26.20 33.46 10.10
CA GLY A 351 25.17 32.99 11.01
C GLY A 351 23.98 33.94 11.08
N THR A 352 23.69 34.48 12.26
CA THR A 352 22.62 35.48 12.50
C THR A 352 23.09 36.91 12.36
N ASP A 353 24.40 37.16 12.25
CA ASP A 353 24.97 38.48 11.94
C ASP A 353 24.87 38.74 10.43
N ASP A 354 23.87 39.53 10.04
CA ASP A 354 23.59 39.91 8.65
C ASP A 354 24.21 41.23 8.23
N LEU A 355 24.93 41.89 9.10
CA LEU A 355 25.74 43.09 8.83
C LEU A 355 27.17 42.70 8.46
N ALA A 356 27.71 41.65 9.08
CA ALA A 356 29.07 41.12 8.89
C ALA A 356 30.14 42.22 8.88
N GLY A 357 30.00 43.19 9.79
CA GLY A 357 30.91 44.32 9.94
C GLY A 357 30.85 45.37 8.83
N SER A 358 29.81 45.35 7.95
CA SER A 358 29.67 46.30 6.84
C SER A 358 28.30 46.99 6.93
N TYR A 359 28.25 48.22 7.44
CA TYR A 359 27.03 48.99 7.67
C TYR A 359 27.29 50.46 7.81
N ILE A 360 26.26 51.27 7.60
CA ILE A 360 26.22 52.68 8.02
C ILE A 360 25.46 52.72 9.34
N GLU A 361 26.04 53.37 10.33
CA GLU A 361 25.42 53.64 11.64
C GLU A 361 25.08 55.12 11.76
N VAL A 362 23.88 55.44 12.20
CA VAL A 362 23.43 56.82 12.38
C VAL A 362 22.76 56.99 13.75
N SER A 363 23.35 57.81 14.58
CA SER A 363 22.76 58.27 15.81
C SER A 363 22.06 59.63 15.61
N LEU A 364 20.72 59.65 15.67
CA LEU A 364 19.94 60.89 15.55
C LEU A 364 20.10 61.78 16.73
N ASP A 365 20.36 61.23 17.90
CA ASP A 365 20.53 61.99 19.14
C ASP A 365 21.91 62.69 19.20
N SER A 366 22.94 62.05 18.72
CA SER A 366 24.27 62.62 18.61
C SER A 366 24.49 63.41 17.32
N GLN A 367 23.62 63.24 16.36
CA GLN A 367 23.71 63.83 15.02
C GLN A 367 25.05 63.44 14.35
N HIS A 368 25.37 62.12 14.39
CA HIS A 368 26.61 61.57 13.89
C HIS A 368 26.40 60.30 13.10
N LEU A 369 27.23 60.09 12.10
CA LEU A 369 27.25 58.92 11.21
C LEU A 369 28.63 58.26 11.24
N TRP A 370 28.65 56.94 11.31
CA TRP A 370 29.82 56.10 11.07
C TRP A 370 29.57 55.15 9.87
N LEU A 371 30.57 54.96 9.03
CA LEU A 371 30.58 53.97 7.97
C LEU A 371 31.61 52.90 8.27
N TYR A 372 31.15 51.68 8.44
CA TYR A 372 31.98 50.50 8.56
C TYR A 372 31.98 49.65 7.29
N LYS A 373 33.12 49.08 6.93
CA LYS A 373 33.28 48.11 5.85
C LYS A 373 34.21 46.99 6.31
N ASP A 374 33.77 45.73 6.24
CA ASP A 374 34.51 44.53 6.64
C ASP A 374 35.11 44.68 8.07
N GLY A 375 34.36 45.24 8.99
CA GLY A 375 34.76 45.48 10.39
C GLY A 375 35.65 46.71 10.63
N ALA A 376 36.06 47.43 9.59
CA ALA A 376 36.90 48.62 9.73
C ALA A 376 36.09 49.91 9.58
N LEU A 377 36.32 50.86 10.46
CA LEU A 377 35.77 52.22 10.30
C LEU A 377 36.43 52.91 9.08
N VAL A 378 35.59 53.21 8.10
CA VAL A 378 36.05 53.94 6.87
C VAL A 378 36.00 55.42 7.03
N THR A 379 34.91 55.94 7.62
CA THR A 379 34.77 57.37 7.95
C THR A 379 33.72 57.58 9.02
N GLU A 380 33.76 58.70 9.68
CA GLU A 380 32.72 59.22 10.56
C GLU A 380 32.51 60.70 10.31
N THR A 381 31.31 61.21 10.51
CA THR A 381 30.97 62.61 10.25
C THR A 381 29.75 63.07 11.01
N ASP A 382 29.72 64.35 11.38
CA ASP A 382 28.52 65.02 11.82
C ASP A 382 27.51 65.18 10.70
N ILE A 383 26.23 65.09 11.07
CA ILE A 383 25.10 65.16 10.11
C ILE A 383 24.07 66.24 10.52
N VAL A 384 23.09 66.49 9.63
CA VAL A 384 21.85 67.15 9.99
C VAL A 384 20.70 66.25 9.51
N SER A 385 19.99 65.67 10.45
CA SER A 385 18.81 64.83 10.16
C SER A 385 17.52 65.63 9.93
N GLY A 386 16.41 64.93 9.75
CA GLY A 386 15.07 65.50 9.71
C GLY A 386 14.74 66.33 10.98
N ALA A 387 13.96 67.37 10.83
CA ALA A 387 13.44 68.13 11.99
C ALA A 387 12.58 67.22 12.86
N PRO A 388 12.62 67.36 14.20
CA PRO A 388 11.92 66.47 15.13
C PRO A 388 10.42 66.73 15.19
N THR A 389 9.73 66.68 14.08
CA THR A 389 8.29 66.72 13.95
C THR A 389 7.80 65.47 13.22
N PRO A 390 6.57 65.01 13.46
CA PRO A 390 6.06 63.79 12.88
C PRO A 390 6.16 63.73 11.32
N GLU A 391 6.07 64.89 10.65
CA GLU A 391 6.10 64.98 9.19
C GLU A 391 7.53 65.05 8.63
N ARG A 392 8.52 65.32 9.46
CA ARG A 392 9.89 65.60 9.01
C ARG A 392 10.99 64.78 9.72
N GLU A 393 10.64 63.97 10.70
CA GLU A 393 11.61 63.18 11.38
C GLU A 393 12.25 62.13 10.47
N THR A 394 13.50 61.82 10.67
CA THR A 394 14.19 60.69 10.04
C THR A 394 13.71 59.40 10.68
N TYR A 395 13.23 58.45 9.85
CA TYR A 395 12.75 57.16 10.33
C TYR A 395 13.90 56.35 10.96
N ARG A 396 13.71 55.94 12.22
CA ARG A 396 14.60 55.02 12.90
C ARG A 396 14.34 53.61 12.35
N GLY A 397 15.37 52.81 12.25
CA GLY A 397 15.22 51.44 11.71
C GLY A 397 16.52 50.90 11.11
N ALA A 398 16.39 49.71 10.53
CA ALA A 398 17.45 49.10 9.73
C ALA A 398 16.92 48.94 8.28
N TRP A 399 17.58 49.59 7.36
CA TRP A 399 17.13 49.73 5.96
C TRP A 399 18.25 49.36 4.99
N PRO A 400 17.96 48.83 3.80
CA PRO A 400 18.93 48.79 2.73
C PRO A 400 19.02 50.17 2.04
N ILE A 401 20.19 50.58 1.61
CA ILE A 401 20.32 51.62 0.61
C ILE A 401 19.70 51.10 -0.68
N ALA A 402 18.59 51.71 -1.11
CA ALA A 402 17.82 51.16 -2.23
C ALA A 402 18.59 51.21 -3.57
N TYR A 403 19.21 52.33 -3.83
CA TYR A 403 20.05 52.56 -5.03
C TYR A 403 20.96 53.77 -4.79
N LYS A 404 21.79 54.10 -5.79
CA LYS A 404 22.62 55.32 -5.81
C LYS A 404 22.38 56.11 -7.06
N ALA A 405 22.36 57.44 -6.98
CA ALA A 405 22.28 58.33 -8.13
C ALA A 405 23.17 59.54 -7.98
N SER A 406 23.75 60.02 -9.09
CA SER A 406 24.64 61.20 -9.14
C SER A 406 24.67 61.80 -10.56
N PRO A 407 24.26 63.06 -10.74
CA PRO A 407 23.50 63.91 -9.81
C PRO A 407 22.05 63.48 -9.67
N PHE A 408 21.33 64.01 -8.67
CA PHE A 408 19.91 63.73 -8.45
C PHE A 408 19.18 65.04 -8.02
N THR A 409 17.94 65.27 -8.50
CA THR A 409 17.15 66.40 -8.07
C THR A 409 16.10 65.92 -7.04
N LEU A 410 16.26 66.38 -5.82
CA LEU A 410 15.29 66.25 -4.76
C LEU A 410 14.20 67.27 -4.96
N SER A 411 12.94 66.88 -5.07
CA SER A 411 11.80 67.78 -5.21
C SER A 411 10.63 67.34 -4.36
N SER A 412 9.90 68.35 -3.86
CA SER A 412 8.63 68.12 -3.20
C SER A 412 7.68 69.25 -3.58
N GLU A 413 6.55 68.91 -4.16
CA GLU A 413 5.44 69.86 -4.42
C GLU A 413 4.85 70.42 -3.13
N GLU A 414 4.71 69.55 -2.10
CA GLU A 414 4.16 69.90 -0.81
C GLU A 414 5.00 70.98 -0.10
N TYR A 415 6.32 70.86 -0.14
CA TYR A 415 7.24 71.78 0.51
C TYR A 415 7.82 72.83 -0.44
N GLY A 416 7.46 72.80 -1.75
CA GLY A 416 7.80 73.81 -2.76
C GLY A 416 9.29 73.92 -3.06
N TYR A 417 10.03 72.83 -3.06
CA TYR A 417 11.47 72.91 -3.37
C TYR A 417 11.88 71.94 -4.51
N ALA A 418 12.95 72.25 -5.18
CA ALA A 418 13.69 71.41 -6.15
C ALA A 418 15.18 71.68 -6.02
N GLU A 419 15.89 70.81 -5.30
CA GLU A 419 17.33 70.97 -5.02
C GLU A 419 18.12 69.85 -5.67
N THR A 420 19.19 70.19 -6.43
CA THR A 420 20.05 69.19 -7.02
C THR A 420 21.22 68.89 -6.12
N VAL A 421 21.35 67.58 -5.76
CA VAL A 421 22.42 67.05 -4.97
C VAL A 421 23.38 66.26 -5.86
N LYS A 422 24.63 66.19 -5.48
CA LYS A 422 25.67 65.47 -6.24
C LYS A 422 25.58 63.97 -5.99
N TYR A 423 25.24 63.57 -4.76
CA TYR A 423 25.24 62.19 -4.31
C TYR A 423 23.90 61.91 -3.60
N TRP A 424 23.15 60.93 -4.11
CA TRP A 424 21.87 60.48 -3.57
C TRP A 424 21.86 59.00 -3.25
N MET A 425 21.53 58.66 -2.01
CA MET A 425 21.51 57.28 -1.50
C MET A 425 20.23 57.06 -0.66
N PRO A 426 19.08 56.78 -1.26
CA PRO A 426 17.82 56.58 -0.54
C PRO A 426 17.79 55.26 0.23
N PHE A 427 17.07 55.26 1.39
CA PHE A 427 16.92 54.09 2.23
C PHE A 427 15.44 53.74 2.54
N VAL A 428 14.59 54.69 2.88
CA VAL A 428 13.18 54.41 3.19
C VAL A 428 12.28 55.60 2.84
N TYR A 429 11.08 55.32 2.31
CA TYR A 429 10.00 56.29 2.03
C TYR A 429 10.47 57.65 1.45
N GLY A 430 11.41 57.61 0.55
CA GLY A 430 11.96 58.83 -0.05
C GLY A 430 12.98 59.57 0.81
N GLN A 431 13.31 59.09 2.00
CA GLN A 431 14.45 59.59 2.80
C GLN A 431 15.74 58.94 2.35
N GLY A 432 16.82 59.69 2.37
CA GLY A 432 18.14 59.22 1.94
C GLY A 432 19.28 60.05 2.50
N LEU A 433 20.52 59.56 2.26
CA LEU A 433 21.75 60.29 2.51
C LEU A 433 22.07 61.14 1.27
N HIS A 434 22.49 62.39 1.45
CA HIS A 434 22.92 63.25 0.36
C HIS A 434 23.84 64.39 0.87
N ASP A 435 24.60 64.98 -0.04
CA ASP A 435 25.35 66.22 0.20
C ASP A 435 24.39 67.40 0.39
N ALA A 436 24.76 68.35 1.23
CA ALA A 436 23.94 69.53 1.51
C ALA A 436 24.81 70.79 1.59
N SER A 437 25.10 71.36 0.41
CA SER A 437 25.94 72.53 0.27
C SER A 437 25.31 73.81 0.92
N TRP A 438 24.01 73.82 1.17
CA TRP A 438 23.32 74.90 1.84
C TRP A 438 23.46 74.89 3.37
N GLN A 439 24.01 73.82 3.92
CA GLN A 439 24.29 73.69 5.37
C GLN A 439 25.64 74.38 5.65
N SER A 440 25.68 75.34 6.55
CA SER A 440 26.91 76.03 6.98
C SER A 440 27.72 75.25 8.05
N ALA A 441 27.09 74.28 8.68
CA ALA A 441 27.70 73.40 9.67
C ALA A 441 26.81 72.13 9.87
N PHE A 442 27.40 71.12 10.48
CA PHE A 442 26.69 69.86 10.76
C PHE A 442 26.82 69.54 12.28
N GLY A 443 26.02 68.61 12.74
CA GLY A 443 26.00 68.14 14.14
C GLY A 443 25.23 69.01 15.09
N GLY A 444 25.27 68.57 16.37
CA GLY A 444 24.63 69.25 17.50
C GLY A 444 23.12 69.43 17.42
N ASN A 445 22.61 70.57 17.83
CA ASN A 445 21.17 70.81 17.84
C ASN A 445 20.62 71.49 16.57
N ARG A 446 21.34 71.50 15.48
CA ARG A 446 20.94 72.17 14.24
C ARG A 446 19.61 71.67 13.71
N TYR A 447 19.33 70.36 13.73
CA TYR A 447 18.08 69.74 13.28
C TYR A 447 16.86 70.22 14.10
N LYS A 448 17.08 70.69 15.33
CA LYS A 448 16.04 71.25 16.22
C LYS A 448 15.84 72.76 16.05
N THR A 449 16.79 73.45 15.47
CA THR A 449 16.85 74.92 15.44
C THR A 449 16.59 75.50 14.03
N GLY A 450 15.75 74.84 13.22
CA GLY A 450 15.33 75.35 11.91
C GLY A 450 16.18 74.89 10.74
N HIS A 451 17.23 74.09 10.98
CA HIS A 451 18.12 73.59 9.93
C HIS A 451 17.85 72.07 9.62
N GLY A 452 16.89 71.44 10.28
CA GLY A 452 16.52 70.04 10.02
C GLY A 452 15.88 69.86 8.65
N SER A 453 16.17 68.74 8.02
CA SER A 453 15.61 68.36 6.72
C SER A 453 14.13 67.91 6.83
N HIS A 454 13.59 67.42 5.73
CA HIS A 454 12.28 66.73 5.68
C HIS A 454 12.38 65.21 5.82
N GLY A 455 13.38 64.76 6.58
CA GLY A 455 13.64 63.35 6.87
C GLY A 455 14.97 62.80 6.30
N CYS A 456 15.52 63.45 5.29
CA CYS A 456 16.84 63.06 4.74
C CYS A 456 17.99 63.34 5.75
N ILE A 457 19.08 62.68 5.59
CA ILE A 457 20.33 62.90 6.35
C ILE A 457 21.27 63.70 5.45
N ASN A 458 21.48 64.95 5.83
CA ASN A 458 22.35 65.90 5.17
C ASN A 458 23.80 65.64 5.63
N LEU A 459 24.71 65.59 4.67
CA LEU A 459 26.13 65.33 4.84
C LEU A 459 27.02 66.44 4.26
N PRO A 460 28.22 66.67 4.82
CA PRO A 460 29.26 67.38 4.10
C PRO A 460 29.52 66.71 2.74
N GLU A 461 29.79 67.55 1.69
CA GLU A 461 29.93 67.04 0.31
C GLU A 461 31.02 66.01 0.16
N ASP A 462 32.18 66.22 0.76
CA ASP A 462 33.31 65.30 0.75
C ASP A 462 32.98 63.96 1.40
N GLN A 463 32.19 63.96 2.51
CA GLN A 463 31.73 62.77 3.21
C GLN A 463 30.65 62.03 2.40
N ALA A 464 29.73 62.76 1.81
CA ALA A 464 28.73 62.17 0.89
C ALA A 464 29.41 61.48 -0.29
N ALA A 465 30.41 62.11 -0.89
CA ALA A 465 31.22 61.52 -1.95
C ALA A 465 31.96 60.26 -1.52
N LEU A 466 32.59 60.28 -0.33
CA LEU A 466 33.30 59.11 0.19
C LEU A 466 32.36 57.94 0.44
N ILE A 467 31.22 58.16 1.12
CA ILE A 467 30.21 57.18 1.40
C ILE A 467 29.67 56.61 0.07
N TYR A 468 29.23 57.48 -0.86
CA TYR A 468 28.72 57.10 -2.17
C TYR A 468 29.67 56.19 -2.94
N ASN A 469 30.98 56.47 -2.93
CA ASN A 469 31.97 55.67 -3.65
C ASN A 469 32.38 54.38 -2.91
N THR A 470 32.03 54.25 -1.63
CA THR A 470 32.38 53.08 -0.80
C THR A 470 31.31 52.00 -0.79
N ILE A 471 30.06 52.42 -0.83
CA ILE A 471 28.88 51.49 -0.71
C ILE A 471 28.26 51.21 -2.05
N ASP A 472 27.43 50.16 -2.11
CA ASP A 472 26.55 49.84 -3.22
C ASP A 472 25.08 49.83 -2.80
N GLY A 473 24.17 49.66 -3.77
CA GLY A 473 22.76 49.35 -3.44
C GLY A 473 22.68 48.06 -2.63
N GLY A 474 21.76 48.03 -1.69
CA GLY A 474 21.63 46.96 -0.71
C GLY A 474 22.48 47.10 0.56
N TYR A 475 23.37 48.12 0.66
CA TYR A 475 24.19 48.33 1.83
C TYR A 475 23.32 48.70 3.07
N PRO A 476 23.51 48.05 4.20
CA PRO A 476 22.68 48.32 5.37
C PRO A 476 22.95 49.67 6.02
N ILE A 477 21.91 50.35 6.43
CA ILE A 477 21.95 51.52 7.31
C ILE A 477 21.13 51.28 8.56
N ILE A 478 21.72 51.54 9.72
CA ILE A 478 21.10 51.41 11.04
C ILE A 478 20.92 52.83 11.60
N ILE A 479 19.69 53.22 11.88
CA ILE A 479 19.32 54.55 12.38
C ILE A 479 18.59 54.40 13.72
N TYR A 480 19.14 54.98 14.76
CA TYR A 480 18.60 54.93 16.11
C TYR A 480 18.57 56.28 16.82
#